data_dd9e5e605a20e5a786962664723df3c3
#
_entry.id   dd9e5e605a20e5a786962664723df3c3
#
_cell.length_a   1.000
_cell.length_b   1.000
_cell.length_c   1.000
_cell.angle_alpha   90.00
_cell.angle_beta   90.00
_cell.angle_gamma   90.00
#
_symmetry.space_group_name_H-M   'P 1'
#
loop_
_entity.id
_entity.type
_entity.pdbx_description
1 polymer ?
#
loop_
_entity_poly.entity_id
_entity_poly.type
_entity_poly.pdbx_seq_one_letter_code
_entity_poly.pdbx_strand_id
1 'polypeptide(L)'
;LPALSQPRHAPHDRRSRRRAETRERIFRAAMSLFAERGMAATTVEDITELADVGKGTFFNYFPTKEHVLNALGEIQLGNLAAALEDARDGTDPIAEVLQRLARALAREPGRSPALVRSLMMAHLSNDAVRERVVDVLGQGRGILAQILRIGQERGEVRREADPLVLARIFQQTMFGTMLFWSMHPGAPLPEWISQTIGHYCASIPAEGRSRAGRRP
;
A
#
# COMPACT_ATOMS: atom_id res chain seq x y z
N LEU A 1 38.48 -34.33 12.40
CA LEU A 1 37.19 -33.65 12.22
C LEU A 1 37.37 -32.62 11.10
N PRO A 2 36.64 -32.70 9.95
CA PRO A 2 36.72 -31.70 8.90
C PRO A 2 35.89 -30.47 9.31
N ALA A 3 36.51 -29.29 9.13
CA ALA A 3 35.88 -27.98 9.37
C ALA A 3 34.68 -27.77 8.45
N LEU A 4 33.53 -27.43 9.03
CA LEU A 4 32.32 -27.04 8.33
C LEU A 4 32.57 -25.73 7.57
N SER A 5 32.71 -25.82 6.24
CA SER A 5 32.79 -24.66 5.34
C SER A 5 31.48 -23.89 5.41
N GLN A 6 31.54 -22.66 5.89
CA GLN A 6 30.41 -21.73 5.80
C GLN A 6 30.07 -21.48 4.32
N PRO A 7 28.77 -21.42 3.92
CA PRO A 7 28.37 -21.15 2.55
C PRO A 7 28.82 -19.72 2.17
N ARG A 8 29.74 -19.61 1.21
CA ARG A 8 30.12 -18.34 0.60
C ARG A 8 28.92 -17.82 -0.18
N HIS A 9 28.28 -16.75 0.30
CA HIS A 9 27.25 -16.02 -0.44
C HIS A 9 27.81 -15.59 -1.81
N ALA A 10 27.12 -15.98 -2.89
CA ALA A 10 27.54 -15.73 -4.25
C ALA A 10 27.65 -14.21 -4.54
N PRO A 11 28.61 -13.75 -5.37
CA PRO A 11 28.81 -12.33 -5.69
C PRO A 11 27.56 -11.65 -6.31
N HIS A 12 26.71 -12.41 -6.96
CA HIS A 12 25.43 -11.97 -7.55
C HIS A 12 24.45 -11.44 -6.50
N ASP A 13 24.40 -12.06 -5.33
CA ASP A 13 23.51 -11.69 -4.22
C ASP A 13 23.91 -10.34 -3.59
N ARG A 14 25.19 -10.07 -3.41
CA ARG A 14 25.67 -8.81 -2.84
C ARG A 14 25.38 -7.60 -3.74
N ARG A 15 25.50 -7.75 -5.05
CA ARG A 15 25.24 -6.65 -6.00
C ARG A 15 23.75 -6.33 -6.08
N SER A 16 22.93 -7.34 -6.14
CA SER A 16 21.45 -7.26 -6.12
C SER A 16 20.97 -6.57 -4.84
N ARG A 17 21.51 -6.99 -3.69
CA ARG A 17 21.19 -6.42 -2.39
C ARG A 17 21.59 -4.95 -2.29
N ARG A 18 22.80 -4.57 -2.67
CA ARG A 18 23.26 -3.17 -2.69
C ARG A 18 22.39 -2.32 -3.62
N ARG A 19 21.97 -2.88 -4.75
CA ARG A 19 21.05 -2.18 -5.67
C ARG A 19 19.69 -1.92 -5.03
N ALA A 20 19.13 -2.91 -4.35
CA ALA A 20 17.87 -2.76 -3.62
C ALA A 20 18.00 -1.75 -2.46
N GLU A 21 19.09 -1.80 -1.69
CA GLU A 21 19.36 -0.87 -0.59
C GLU A 21 19.47 0.58 -1.09
N THR A 22 20.13 0.80 -2.23
CA THR A 22 20.26 2.15 -2.82
C THR A 22 18.90 2.67 -3.32
N ARG A 23 18.11 1.82 -4.00
CA ARG A 23 16.77 2.17 -4.47
C ARG A 23 15.86 2.53 -3.29
N GLU A 24 15.94 1.78 -2.21
CA GLU A 24 15.17 2.02 -0.99
C GLU A 24 15.57 3.34 -0.31
N ARG A 25 16.87 3.69 -0.25
CA ARG A 25 17.33 4.98 0.29
C ARG A 25 16.77 6.15 -0.50
N ILE A 26 16.83 6.09 -1.84
CA ILE A 26 16.27 7.13 -2.72
C ILE A 26 14.76 7.25 -2.51
N PHE A 27 14.05 6.12 -2.46
CA PHE A 27 12.61 6.10 -2.19
C PHE A 27 12.26 6.76 -0.86
N ARG A 28 12.94 6.40 0.23
CA ARG A 28 12.68 6.98 1.56
C ARG A 28 12.98 8.47 1.61
N ALA A 29 14.08 8.91 1.01
CA ALA A 29 14.43 10.32 0.92
C ALA A 29 13.33 11.11 0.17
N ALA A 30 12.91 10.63 -0.99
CA ALA A 30 11.84 11.27 -1.76
C ALA A 30 10.52 11.32 -0.98
N MET A 31 10.08 10.21 -0.38
CA MET A 31 8.85 10.17 0.40
C MET A 31 8.90 11.10 1.63
N SER A 32 10.06 11.26 2.27
CA SER A 32 10.25 12.20 3.37
C SER A 32 10.07 13.65 2.91
N LEU A 33 10.74 14.02 1.82
CA LEU A 33 10.64 15.37 1.26
C LEU A 33 9.25 15.69 0.70
N PHE A 34 8.59 14.71 0.07
CA PHE A 34 7.19 14.85 -0.39
C PHE A 34 6.23 15.03 0.79
N ALA A 35 6.49 14.37 1.92
CA ALA A 35 5.68 14.52 3.13
C ALA A 35 5.89 15.88 3.81
N GLU A 36 7.10 16.42 3.76
CA GLU A 36 7.48 17.68 4.40
C GLU A 36 6.97 18.90 3.61
N ARG A 37 7.30 18.99 2.33
CA ARG A 37 7.08 20.18 1.50
C ARG A 37 6.30 19.95 0.20
N GLY A 38 5.85 18.71 -0.03
CA GLY A 38 5.14 18.32 -1.23
C GLY A 38 6.06 17.99 -2.41
N MET A 39 5.54 17.23 -3.38
CA MET A 39 6.32 16.78 -4.54
C MET A 39 6.69 17.95 -5.48
N ALA A 40 5.83 18.94 -5.63
CA ALA A 40 6.08 20.08 -6.51
C ALA A 40 7.31 20.91 -6.08
N ALA A 41 7.47 21.12 -4.76
CA ALA A 41 8.59 21.87 -4.18
C ALA A 41 9.86 21.04 -3.96
N THR A 42 9.87 19.76 -4.30
CA THR A 42 11.01 18.84 -4.14
C THR A 42 11.73 18.67 -5.48
N THR A 43 13.05 18.87 -5.50
CA THR A 43 13.90 18.65 -6.67
C THR A 43 14.59 17.28 -6.60
N VAL A 44 15.16 16.84 -7.74
CA VAL A 44 16.00 15.61 -7.76
C VAL A 44 17.27 15.84 -6.93
N GLU A 45 17.80 17.05 -6.93
CA GLU A 45 18.95 17.48 -6.14
C GLU A 45 18.70 17.24 -4.65
N ASP A 46 17.57 17.70 -4.14
CA ASP A 46 17.19 17.51 -2.74
C ASP A 46 17.11 16.04 -2.36
N ILE A 47 16.52 15.23 -3.26
CA ILE A 47 16.38 13.78 -3.04
C ILE A 47 17.75 13.12 -3.01
N THR A 48 18.65 13.49 -3.94
CA THR A 48 19.98 12.88 -4.03
C THR A 48 20.88 13.27 -2.87
N GLU A 49 20.77 14.51 -2.39
CA GLU A 49 21.47 14.99 -1.20
C GLU A 49 21.02 14.22 0.04
N LEU A 50 19.71 14.13 0.28
CA LEU A 50 19.16 13.40 1.44
C LEU A 50 19.43 11.89 1.38
N ALA A 51 19.46 11.31 0.17
CA ALA A 51 19.74 9.88 -0.04
C ALA A 51 21.24 9.55 -0.03
N ASP A 52 22.14 10.55 0.01
CA ASP A 52 23.59 10.40 -0.13
C ASP A 52 23.94 9.58 -1.39
N VAL A 53 23.49 10.08 -2.56
CA VAL A 53 23.79 9.50 -3.87
C VAL A 53 24.02 10.58 -4.92
N GLY A 54 24.78 10.27 -5.96
CA GLY A 54 24.92 11.18 -7.11
C GLY A 54 23.66 11.21 -8.00
N LYS A 55 23.40 12.32 -8.72
CA LYS A 55 22.30 12.46 -9.69
C LYS A 55 22.27 11.32 -10.72
N GLY A 56 23.43 10.91 -11.25
CA GLY A 56 23.50 9.77 -12.18
C GLY A 56 23.01 8.47 -11.54
N THR A 57 23.25 8.27 -10.26
CA THR A 57 22.74 7.13 -9.51
C THR A 57 21.23 7.21 -9.41
N PHE A 58 20.64 8.37 -9.10
CA PHE A 58 19.19 8.55 -9.07
C PHE A 58 18.56 8.15 -10.42
N PHE A 59 19.04 8.69 -11.53
CA PHE A 59 18.50 8.43 -12.85
C PHE A 59 18.65 6.98 -13.33
N ASN A 60 19.59 6.21 -12.76
CA ASN A 60 19.71 4.76 -12.99
C ASN A 60 18.55 3.96 -12.36
N TYR A 61 17.82 4.52 -11.41
CA TYR A 61 16.69 3.89 -10.72
C TYR A 61 15.35 4.49 -11.08
N PHE A 62 15.29 5.81 -11.26
CA PHE A 62 14.06 6.57 -11.47
C PHE A 62 14.29 7.61 -12.57
N PRO A 63 13.63 7.48 -13.72
CA PRO A 63 13.76 8.44 -14.84
C PRO A 63 13.39 9.87 -14.45
N THR A 64 12.42 10.05 -13.54
CA THR A 64 12.03 11.34 -12.95
C THR A 64 11.63 11.15 -11.48
N LYS A 65 11.44 12.25 -10.74
CA LYS A 65 10.99 12.17 -9.34
C LYS A 65 9.59 11.55 -9.20
N GLU A 66 8.73 11.72 -10.20
CA GLU A 66 7.39 11.12 -10.23
C GLU A 66 7.46 9.59 -10.32
N HIS A 67 8.46 9.04 -10.99
CA HIS A 67 8.67 7.59 -11.09
C HIS A 67 9.00 6.93 -9.75
N VAL A 68 9.38 7.70 -8.72
CA VAL A 68 9.51 7.17 -7.36
C VAL A 68 8.17 6.61 -6.85
N LEU A 69 7.03 7.16 -7.32
CA LEU A 69 5.70 6.66 -6.97
C LEU A 69 5.45 5.23 -7.47
N ASN A 70 6.17 4.77 -8.50
CA ASN A 70 6.09 3.38 -8.94
C ASN A 70 6.57 2.41 -7.84
N ALA A 71 7.61 2.81 -7.09
CA ALA A 71 8.06 2.02 -5.95
C ALA A 71 7.01 1.95 -4.83
N LEU A 72 6.24 3.03 -4.61
CA LEU A 72 5.09 2.98 -3.70
C LEU A 72 4.06 1.96 -4.19
N GLY A 73 3.74 1.96 -5.49
CA GLY A 73 2.83 0.98 -6.09
C GLY A 73 3.27 -0.47 -5.87
N GLU A 74 4.57 -0.76 -6.04
CA GLU A 74 5.14 -2.08 -5.77
C GLU A 74 5.00 -2.49 -4.29
N ILE A 75 5.23 -1.56 -3.36
CA ILE A 75 5.04 -1.79 -1.92
C ILE A 75 3.57 -2.11 -1.63
N GLN A 76 2.63 -1.37 -2.24
CA GLN A 76 1.20 -1.62 -2.05
C GLN A 76 0.77 -2.98 -2.59
N LEU A 77 1.26 -3.40 -3.76
CA LEU A 77 1.02 -4.74 -4.28
C LEU A 77 1.63 -5.83 -3.38
N GLY A 78 2.80 -5.58 -2.79
CA GLY A 78 3.41 -6.47 -1.80
C GLY A 78 2.55 -6.63 -0.54
N ASN A 79 1.98 -5.53 -0.02
CA ASN A 79 1.05 -5.58 1.12
C ASN A 79 -0.21 -6.41 0.79
N LEU A 80 -0.74 -6.26 -0.43
CA LEU A 80 -1.89 -7.04 -0.89
C LEU A 80 -1.58 -8.53 -1.04
N ALA A 81 -0.39 -8.86 -1.58
CA ALA A 81 0.06 -10.24 -1.71
C ALA A 81 0.22 -10.91 -0.33
N ALA A 82 0.84 -10.21 0.63
CA ALA A 82 0.96 -10.70 2.00
C ALA A 82 -0.41 -10.94 2.66
N ALA A 83 -1.35 -10.02 2.49
CA ALA A 83 -2.72 -10.19 3.00
C ALA A 83 -3.47 -11.35 2.34
N LEU A 84 -3.17 -11.67 1.07
CA LEU A 84 -3.74 -12.83 0.40
C LEU A 84 -3.20 -14.14 1.01
N GLU A 85 -1.90 -14.20 1.32
CA GLU A 85 -1.33 -15.37 2.02
C GLU A 85 -1.94 -15.50 3.43
N ASP A 86 -2.04 -14.41 4.22
CA ASP A 86 -2.74 -14.42 5.50
C ASP A 86 -4.19 -14.97 5.36
N ALA A 87 -4.90 -14.54 4.31
CA ALA A 87 -6.23 -15.04 4.04
C ALA A 87 -6.24 -16.53 3.68
N ARG A 88 -5.25 -17.05 2.96
CA ARG A 88 -5.14 -18.47 2.61
C ARG A 88 -4.82 -19.35 3.79
N ASP A 89 -3.96 -18.89 4.71
CA ASP A 89 -3.58 -19.62 5.91
C ASP A 89 -4.76 -19.88 6.85
N GLY A 90 -5.80 -19.05 6.78
CA GLY A 90 -7.07 -19.31 7.43
C GLY A 90 -7.11 -19.09 8.95
N THR A 91 -6.06 -18.55 9.53
CA THR A 91 -5.94 -18.35 10.98
C THR A 91 -6.86 -17.23 11.47
N ASP A 92 -6.94 -16.13 10.69
CA ASP A 92 -7.69 -14.95 11.09
C ASP A 92 -8.99 -14.78 10.27
N PRO A 93 -10.02 -14.15 10.86
CA PRO A 93 -11.21 -13.72 10.11
C PRO A 93 -10.85 -12.75 8.98
N ILE A 94 -11.55 -12.83 7.85
CA ILE A 94 -11.31 -11.94 6.70
C ILE A 94 -11.42 -10.46 7.08
N ALA A 95 -12.33 -10.11 7.99
CA ALA A 95 -12.47 -8.73 8.48
C ALA A 95 -11.17 -8.21 9.13
N GLU A 96 -10.46 -9.04 9.88
CA GLU A 96 -9.17 -8.69 10.50
C GLU A 96 -8.06 -8.57 9.46
N VAL A 97 -8.01 -9.49 8.49
CA VAL A 97 -7.07 -9.41 7.35
C VAL A 97 -7.26 -8.09 6.59
N LEU A 98 -8.51 -7.72 6.28
CA LEU A 98 -8.83 -6.46 5.58
C LEU A 98 -8.45 -5.22 6.40
N GLN A 99 -8.66 -5.24 7.71
CA GLN A 99 -8.27 -4.14 8.59
C GLN A 99 -6.75 -3.99 8.70
N ARG A 100 -5.99 -5.09 8.80
CA ARG A 100 -4.52 -5.05 8.78
C ARG A 100 -4.01 -4.54 7.44
N LEU A 101 -4.56 -5.04 6.35
CA LEU A 101 -4.23 -4.58 5.00
C LEU A 101 -4.47 -3.06 4.87
N ALA A 102 -5.63 -2.56 5.28
CA ALA A 102 -5.95 -1.14 5.20
C ALA A 102 -4.94 -0.27 5.95
N ARG A 103 -4.54 -0.68 7.16
CA ARG A 103 -3.49 0.01 7.92
C ARG A 103 -2.13 -0.04 7.20
N ALA A 104 -1.77 -1.16 6.60
CA ALA A 104 -0.53 -1.31 5.84
C ALA A 104 -0.52 -0.40 4.60
N LEU A 105 -1.64 -0.34 3.85
CA LEU A 105 -1.80 0.52 2.67
C LEU A 105 -1.74 2.02 3.04
N ALA A 106 -2.24 2.39 4.22
CA ALA A 106 -2.27 3.78 4.68
C ALA A 106 -0.94 4.24 5.32
N ARG A 107 -0.02 3.34 5.64
CA ARG A 107 1.20 3.66 6.42
C ARG A 107 2.09 4.71 5.77
N GLU A 108 2.46 4.51 4.50
CA GLU A 108 3.31 5.49 3.80
C GLU A 108 2.55 6.78 3.43
N PRO A 109 1.36 6.73 2.81
CA PRO A 109 0.59 7.95 2.54
C PRO A 109 0.26 8.74 3.81
N GLY A 110 -0.02 8.04 4.91
CA GLY A 110 -0.40 8.64 6.20
C GLY A 110 0.71 9.38 6.95
N ARG A 111 1.93 9.45 6.41
CA ARG A 111 3.04 10.21 7.01
C ARG A 111 2.74 11.71 7.10
N SER A 112 2.00 12.25 6.14
CA SER A 112 1.49 13.63 6.24
C SER A 112 0.31 13.89 5.29
N PRO A 113 -0.58 14.84 5.63
CA PRO A 113 -1.63 15.30 4.72
C PRO A 113 -1.07 15.85 3.39
N ALA A 114 0.09 16.52 3.43
CA ALA A 114 0.75 17.05 2.23
C ALA A 114 1.15 15.93 1.27
N LEU A 115 1.63 14.80 1.78
CA LEU A 115 1.98 13.64 0.96
C LEU A 115 0.74 13.08 0.23
N VAL A 116 -0.39 12.89 0.93
CA VAL A 116 -1.63 12.42 0.29
C VAL A 116 -2.05 13.37 -0.82
N ARG A 117 -2.06 14.70 -0.57
CA ARG A 117 -2.39 15.68 -1.61
C ARG A 117 -1.42 15.63 -2.80
N SER A 118 -0.12 15.49 -2.54
CA SER A 118 0.89 15.36 -3.60
C SER A 118 0.68 14.12 -4.46
N LEU A 119 0.35 12.98 -3.85
CA LEU A 119 0.00 11.76 -4.55
C LEU A 119 -1.23 11.95 -5.43
N MET A 120 -2.31 12.54 -4.89
CA MET A 120 -3.54 12.81 -5.63
C MET A 120 -3.28 13.76 -6.81
N MET A 121 -2.54 14.84 -6.59
CA MET A 121 -2.19 15.79 -7.66
C MET A 121 -1.36 15.14 -8.76
N ALA A 122 -0.40 14.28 -8.42
CA ALA A 122 0.40 13.54 -9.39
C ALA A 122 -0.47 12.66 -10.31
N HIS A 123 -1.47 11.99 -9.75
CA HIS A 123 -2.42 11.18 -10.51
C HIS A 123 -3.29 12.00 -11.46
N LEU A 124 -3.63 13.23 -11.09
CA LEU A 124 -4.52 14.08 -11.88
C LEU A 124 -3.77 14.88 -12.96
N SER A 125 -2.50 15.23 -12.72
CA SER A 125 -1.72 16.15 -13.56
C SER A 125 -0.70 15.48 -14.49
N ASN A 126 -0.46 14.17 -14.36
CA ASN A 126 0.53 13.45 -15.16
C ASN A 126 -0.04 12.14 -15.71
N ASP A 127 -0.18 12.04 -17.02
CA ASP A 127 -0.80 10.90 -17.71
C ASP A 127 -0.04 9.59 -17.45
N ALA A 128 1.28 9.60 -17.53
CA ALA A 128 2.09 8.41 -17.31
C ALA A 128 1.98 7.90 -15.85
N VAL A 129 1.90 8.82 -14.88
CA VAL A 129 1.64 8.45 -13.47
C VAL A 129 0.24 7.88 -13.34
N ARG A 130 -0.75 8.51 -13.97
CA ARG A 130 -2.15 8.06 -13.91
C ARG A 130 -2.31 6.66 -14.49
N GLU A 131 -1.75 6.39 -15.67
CA GLU A 131 -1.81 5.07 -16.31
C GLU A 131 -1.20 3.99 -15.40
N ARG A 132 -0.03 4.26 -14.83
CA ARG A 132 0.63 3.33 -13.92
C ARG A 132 -0.18 3.07 -12.65
N VAL A 133 -0.80 4.11 -12.09
CA VAL A 133 -1.66 3.97 -10.90
C VAL A 133 -2.91 3.17 -11.22
N VAL A 134 -3.56 3.41 -12.37
CA VAL A 134 -4.72 2.63 -12.82
C VAL A 134 -4.36 1.14 -12.96
N ASP A 135 -3.18 0.84 -13.51
CA ASP A 135 -2.68 -0.53 -13.63
C ASP A 135 -2.46 -1.18 -12.25
N VAL A 136 -1.76 -0.50 -11.34
CA VAL A 136 -1.52 -0.98 -9.95
C VAL A 136 -2.85 -1.19 -9.21
N LEU A 137 -3.80 -0.26 -9.36
CA LEU A 137 -5.13 -0.39 -8.76
C LEU A 137 -5.92 -1.58 -9.35
N GLY A 138 -5.78 -1.82 -10.66
CA GLY A 138 -6.40 -2.96 -11.33
C GLY A 138 -5.86 -4.29 -10.80
N GLN A 139 -4.53 -4.42 -10.72
CA GLN A 139 -3.87 -5.59 -10.14
C GLN A 139 -4.27 -5.79 -8.67
N GLY A 140 -4.20 -4.73 -7.87
CA GLY A 140 -4.56 -4.77 -6.46
C GLY A 140 -6.03 -5.17 -6.24
N ARG A 141 -6.94 -4.72 -7.12
CA ARG A 141 -8.35 -5.13 -7.09
C ARG A 141 -8.52 -6.62 -7.33
N GLY A 142 -7.76 -7.19 -8.27
CA GLY A 142 -7.76 -8.63 -8.52
C GLY A 142 -7.32 -9.44 -7.30
N ILE A 143 -6.27 -9.01 -6.60
CA ILE A 143 -5.79 -9.67 -5.38
C ILE A 143 -6.84 -9.53 -4.25
N LEU A 144 -7.37 -8.33 -4.05
CA LEU A 144 -8.39 -8.08 -3.02
C LEU A 144 -9.67 -8.88 -3.27
N ALA A 145 -10.07 -9.05 -4.53
CA ALA A 145 -11.20 -9.90 -4.88
C ALA A 145 -10.96 -11.38 -4.53
N GLN A 146 -9.71 -11.87 -4.63
CA GLN A 146 -9.36 -13.22 -4.18
C GLN A 146 -9.50 -13.37 -2.66
N ILE A 147 -9.04 -12.39 -1.88
CA ILE A 147 -9.22 -12.36 -0.41
C ILE A 147 -10.71 -12.43 -0.05
N LEU A 148 -11.54 -11.62 -0.72
CA LEU A 148 -12.98 -11.59 -0.49
C LEU A 148 -13.67 -12.89 -0.90
N ARG A 149 -13.23 -13.54 -1.98
CA ARG A 149 -13.72 -14.87 -2.41
C ARG A 149 -13.41 -15.93 -1.36
N ILE A 150 -12.21 -15.95 -0.80
CA ILE A 150 -11.88 -16.83 0.33
C ILE A 150 -12.85 -16.59 1.50
N GLY A 151 -13.18 -15.34 1.80
CA GLY A 151 -14.19 -15.00 2.81
C GLY A 151 -15.57 -15.52 2.49
N GLN A 152 -15.97 -15.51 1.22
CA GLN A 152 -17.24 -16.11 0.77
C GLN A 152 -17.24 -17.64 0.91
N GLU A 153 -16.18 -18.30 0.55
CA GLU A 153 -16.00 -19.76 0.72
C GLU A 153 -16.08 -20.17 2.18
N ARG A 154 -15.53 -19.36 3.09
CA ARG A 154 -15.60 -19.56 4.54
C ARG A 154 -16.93 -19.14 5.18
N GLY A 155 -17.85 -18.56 4.41
CA GLY A 155 -19.11 -18.03 4.95
C GLY A 155 -18.94 -16.80 5.85
N GLU A 156 -17.87 -16.05 5.69
CA GLU A 156 -17.60 -14.80 6.42
C GLU A 156 -18.08 -13.57 5.65
N VAL A 157 -18.10 -13.64 4.32
CA VAL A 157 -18.54 -12.62 3.39
C VAL A 157 -19.76 -13.11 2.63
N ARG A 158 -20.75 -12.24 2.41
CA ARG A 158 -21.99 -12.58 1.67
C ARG A 158 -21.67 -13.04 0.25
N ARG A 159 -22.30 -14.13 -0.17
CA ARG A 159 -22.05 -14.79 -1.46
C ARG A 159 -22.70 -14.10 -2.65
N GLU A 160 -23.75 -13.32 -2.40
CA GLU A 160 -24.54 -12.63 -3.42
C GLU A 160 -23.81 -11.44 -4.03
N ALA A 161 -22.79 -10.91 -3.34
CA ALA A 161 -22.02 -9.78 -3.81
C ALA A 161 -20.83 -10.23 -4.67
N ASP A 162 -20.66 -9.61 -5.83
CA ASP A 162 -19.46 -9.81 -6.66
C ASP A 162 -18.20 -9.36 -5.92
N PRO A 163 -17.19 -10.25 -5.72
CA PRO A 163 -15.93 -9.90 -5.05
C PRO A 163 -15.20 -8.73 -5.71
N LEU A 164 -15.27 -8.56 -7.02
CA LEU A 164 -14.65 -7.43 -7.74
C LEU A 164 -15.35 -6.11 -7.42
N VAL A 165 -16.68 -6.14 -7.24
CA VAL A 165 -17.44 -4.95 -6.81
C VAL A 165 -17.08 -4.59 -5.38
N LEU A 166 -17.03 -5.57 -4.47
CA LEU A 166 -16.60 -5.33 -3.08
C LEU A 166 -15.17 -4.79 -3.00
N ALA A 167 -14.25 -5.36 -3.78
CA ALA A 167 -12.86 -4.88 -3.87
C ALA A 167 -12.78 -3.43 -4.37
N ARG A 168 -13.59 -3.07 -5.35
CA ARG A 168 -13.69 -1.68 -5.85
C ARG A 168 -14.20 -0.75 -4.77
N ILE A 169 -15.24 -1.13 -4.05
CA ILE A 169 -15.80 -0.33 -2.94
C ILE A 169 -14.73 -0.13 -1.86
N PHE A 170 -13.99 -1.18 -1.48
CA PHE A 170 -12.87 -1.06 -0.53
C PHE A 170 -11.84 -0.03 -1.01
N GLN A 171 -11.39 -0.10 -2.27
CA GLN A 171 -10.44 0.87 -2.83
C GLN A 171 -10.99 2.30 -2.79
N GLN A 172 -12.23 2.51 -3.23
CA GLN A 172 -12.89 3.82 -3.22
C GLN A 172 -13.01 4.37 -1.80
N THR A 173 -13.35 3.53 -0.85
CA THR A 173 -13.41 3.85 0.58
C THR A 173 -12.04 4.29 1.10
N MET A 174 -10.97 3.55 0.79
CA MET A 174 -9.61 3.90 1.17
C MET A 174 -9.18 5.24 0.59
N PHE A 175 -9.38 5.45 -0.72
CA PHE A 175 -9.02 6.70 -1.39
C PHE A 175 -9.79 7.90 -0.83
N GLY A 176 -11.11 7.76 -0.68
CA GLY A 176 -11.96 8.80 -0.10
C GLY A 176 -11.52 9.16 1.31
N THR A 177 -11.30 8.16 2.17
CA THR A 177 -10.84 8.37 3.54
C THR A 177 -9.52 9.14 3.60
N MET A 178 -8.52 8.73 2.82
CA MET A 178 -7.23 9.43 2.77
C MET A 178 -7.37 10.86 2.24
N LEU A 179 -8.17 11.07 1.19
CA LEU A 179 -8.40 12.40 0.61
C LEU A 179 -9.06 13.33 1.63
N PHE A 180 -10.17 12.91 2.25
CA PHE A 180 -10.86 13.73 3.24
C PHE A 180 -10.00 14.01 4.47
N TRP A 181 -9.28 13.00 4.97
CA TRP A 181 -8.32 13.22 6.05
C TRP A 181 -7.26 14.26 5.68
N SER A 182 -6.76 14.26 4.45
CA SER A 182 -5.73 15.21 4.02
C SER A 182 -6.21 16.68 3.99
N MET A 183 -7.52 16.89 3.93
CA MET A 183 -8.16 18.22 3.95
C MET A 183 -8.59 18.65 5.35
N HIS A 184 -8.81 17.71 6.27
CA HIS A 184 -9.30 17.95 7.62
C HIS A 184 -8.39 17.26 8.65
N PRO A 185 -7.15 17.74 8.85
CA PRO A 185 -6.22 17.11 9.78
C PRO A 185 -6.66 17.36 11.23
N GLY A 186 -7.37 16.39 11.78
CA GLY A 186 -7.74 16.37 13.20
C GLY A 186 -7.15 15.14 13.88
N ALA A 187 -7.84 14.01 13.79
CA ALA A 187 -7.33 12.74 14.29
C ALA A 187 -6.30 12.12 13.31
N PRO A 188 -5.39 11.25 13.78
CA PRO A 188 -4.44 10.53 12.95
C PRO A 188 -5.13 9.65 11.88
N LEU A 189 -4.55 9.55 10.67
CA LEU A 189 -5.10 8.73 9.59
C LEU A 189 -5.43 7.29 10.01
N PRO A 190 -4.62 6.58 10.84
CA PRO A 190 -4.98 5.24 11.29
C PRO A 190 -6.34 5.12 11.98
N GLU A 191 -6.78 6.16 12.68
CA GLU A 191 -8.11 6.19 13.32
C GLU A 191 -9.22 6.29 12.27
N TRP A 192 -9.08 7.19 11.30
CA TRP A 192 -10.00 7.32 10.18
C TRP A 192 -10.14 6.01 9.40
N ILE A 193 -9.00 5.38 9.09
CA ILE A 193 -8.98 4.10 8.37
C ILE A 193 -9.66 3.00 9.20
N SER A 194 -9.35 2.91 10.49
CA SER A 194 -9.93 1.88 11.37
C SER A 194 -11.46 2.01 11.45
N GLN A 195 -11.98 3.23 11.60
CA GLN A 195 -13.42 3.48 11.62
C GLN A 195 -14.07 3.14 10.29
N THR A 196 -13.55 3.70 9.19
CA THR A 196 -14.17 3.55 7.86
C THR A 196 -14.14 2.10 7.38
N ILE A 197 -13.00 1.43 7.54
CA ILE A 197 -12.87 0.02 7.14
C ILE A 197 -13.61 -0.90 8.12
N GLY A 198 -13.73 -0.53 9.39
CA GLY A 198 -14.59 -1.22 10.34
C GLY A 198 -16.06 -1.23 9.87
N HIS A 199 -16.58 -0.09 9.42
CA HIS A 199 -17.93 0.00 8.84
C HIS A 199 -18.05 -0.79 7.53
N TYR A 200 -17.05 -0.72 6.65
CA TYR A 200 -17.02 -1.55 5.45
C TYR A 200 -17.11 -3.04 5.81
N CYS A 201 -16.26 -3.53 6.71
CA CYS A 201 -16.26 -4.91 7.16
C CYS A 201 -17.60 -5.31 7.81
N ALA A 202 -18.25 -4.40 8.54
CA ALA A 202 -19.57 -4.63 9.13
C ALA A 202 -20.71 -4.68 8.10
N SER A 203 -20.48 -4.19 6.88
CA SER A 203 -21.49 -4.17 5.80
C SER A 203 -21.47 -5.39 4.87
N ILE A 204 -20.45 -6.24 4.97
CA ILE A 204 -20.22 -7.37 4.04
C ILE A 204 -20.38 -8.77 4.63
N PRO A 205 -20.78 -9.01 5.92
CA PRO A 205 -20.87 -10.35 6.46
C PRO A 205 -21.96 -11.18 5.78
N ALA A 206 -21.80 -12.49 5.79
CA ALA A 206 -22.84 -13.42 5.36
C ALA A 206 -24.11 -13.27 6.21
N GLU A 207 -25.27 -13.44 5.60
CA GLU A 207 -26.54 -13.40 6.32
C GLU A 207 -26.58 -14.46 7.42
N GLY A 208 -26.87 -14.03 8.65
CA GLY A 208 -26.92 -14.90 9.84
C GLY A 208 -25.86 -14.64 10.91
N ARG A 209 -24.71 -14.04 10.60
CA ARG A 209 -23.68 -13.68 11.61
C ARG A 209 -23.89 -12.32 12.29
N SER A 210 -24.67 -11.41 11.68
CA SER A 210 -24.89 -10.05 12.21
C SER A 210 -25.70 -9.99 13.51
N ARG A 211 -26.36 -11.08 13.94
CA ARG A 211 -27.27 -11.08 15.13
C ARG A 211 -26.66 -11.69 16.39
N ALA A 212 -25.46 -12.32 16.35
CA ALA A 212 -24.91 -13.03 17.50
C ALA A 212 -24.17 -12.14 18.52
N GLY A 213 -23.93 -10.86 18.22
CA GLY A 213 -23.15 -9.93 19.05
C GLY A 213 -23.95 -8.92 19.88
N ARG A 214 -25.29 -8.92 19.82
CA ARG A 214 -26.14 -8.07 20.67
C ARG A 214 -27.08 -8.95 21.50
N ARG A 215 -26.61 -9.44 22.62
CA ARG A 215 -27.46 -9.77 23.76
C ARG A 215 -27.28 -8.70 24.83
N PRO A 216 -28.37 -8.29 25.48
CA PRO A 216 -28.44 -7.18 26.41
C PRO A 216 -27.63 -7.42 27.68
#